data_9eca164484c6fb221dadb45c891f99b3
#
_entry.id   9eca164484c6fb221dadb45c891f99b3
#
_cell.length_a   1.000
_cell.length_b   1.000
_cell.length_c   1.000
_cell.angle_alpha   90.00
_cell.angle_beta   90.00
_cell.angle_gamma   90.00
#
_symmetry.space_group_name_H-M   'P 1'
#
loop_
_entity.id
_entity.type
_entity.pdbx_description
1 polymer ?
#
loop_
_entity_poly.entity_id
_entity_poly.type
_entity_poly.pdbx_seq_one_letter_code
_entity_poly.pdbx_strand_id
1 'polypeptide(L)'
;MLSMKPSATLAVGADIQKEFDEMMAEMKQSIPNTATYEVMRNMNIKPGEKRMPIEEIIDKWPDAILHYPTYMSMSLRDEKRLKDICVRWYQSGEFPAQILNFAYNELASADKDAIIFMGGSLDLYGARMLQNAKDMFNDKKIIVYPFLSSFTYMDKLTEELGIPKYKEENNDTTGFISPTDFMKTYSKKIKRQVDYIIRHTNRPVYFSITMDELSRSAFKDCLHSEGLLMKYSPKSYDNLAIVRRNFENVYLMDYPGSYTHLTLP
;
A
#
# COMPACT_ATOMS: atom_id res chain seq x y z
N MET A 1 -46.58 -13.51 -13.02
CA MET A 1 -45.11 -13.59 -13.18
C MET A 1 -44.61 -12.20 -13.49
N LEU A 2 -44.10 -11.47 -12.46
CA LEU A 2 -43.48 -10.16 -12.62
C LEU A 2 -42.01 -10.39 -13.01
N SER A 3 -41.68 -10.06 -14.26
CA SER A 3 -40.29 -10.03 -14.74
C SER A 3 -39.56 -8.89 -14.03
N MET A 4 -38.73 -9.21 -13.03
CA MET A 4 -37.81 -8.25 -12.45
C MET A 4 -36.73 -7.93 -13.48
N LYS A 5 -36.72 -6.68 -13.99
CA LYS A 5 -35.59 -6.18 -14.78
C LYS A 5 -34.34 -6.15 -13.86
N PRO A 6 -33.17 -6.61 -14.34
CA PRO A 6 -31.93 -6.47 -13.56
C PRO A 6 -31.68 -5.02 -13.22
N SER A 7 -31.14 -4.75 -12.00
CA SER A 7 -30.81 -3.40 -11.59
C SER A 7 -29.71 -2.83 -12.52
N ALA A 8 -29.76 -1.52 -12.80
CA ALA A 8 -28.78 -0.85 -13.67
C ALA A 8 -27.31 -1.14 -13.29
N THR A 9 -27.03 -1.33 -12.01
CA THR A 9 -25.70 -1.66 -11.48
C THR A 9 -25.22 -3.06 -11.90
N LEU A 10 -26.14 -4.05 -11.99
CA LEU A 10 -25.81 -5.40 -12.47
C LEU A 10 -25.58 -5.41 -13.99
N ALA A 11 -26.28 -4.57 -14.74
CA ALA A 11 -26.09 -4.45 -16.19
C ALA A 11 -24.70 -3.83 -16.51
N VAL A 12 -24.31 -2.75 -15.81
CA VAL A 12 -22.98 -2.12 -15.98
C VAL A 12 -21.85 -3.08 -15.65
N GLY A 13 -21.97 -3.91 -14.60
CA GLY A 13 -20.98 -4.94 -14.29
C GLY A 13 -20.86 -6.03 -15.36
N ALA A 14 -21.98 -6.41 -15.98
CA ALA A 14 -22.00 -7.40 -17.05
C ALA A 14 -21.36 -6.87 -18.35
N ASP A 15 -21.56 -5.60 -18.67
CA ASP A 15 -20.94 -4.96 -19.83
C ASP A 15 -19.42 -4.83 -19.68
N ILE A 16 -18.95 -4.41 -18.51
CA ILE A 16 -17.50 -4.35 -18.20
C ILE A 16 -16.87 -5.73 -18.28
N GLN A 17 -17.53 -6.76 -17.75
CA GLN A 17 -17.01 -8.14 -17.82
C GLN A 17 -16.95 -8.65 -19.27
N LYS A 18 -17.92 -8.31 -20.10
CA LYS A 18 -17.93 -8.67 -21.51
C LYS A 18 -16.77 -8.01 -22.27
N GLU A 19 -16.58 -6.70 -22.08
CA GLU A 19 -15.46 -5.95 -22.69
C GLU A 19 -14.12 -6.54 -22.26
N PHE A 20 -13.98 -6.91 -20.99
CA PHE A 20 -12.77 -7.54 -20.48
C PHE A 20 -12.52 -8.92 -21.11
N ASP A 21 -13.58 -9.74 -21.26
CA ASP A 21 -13.48 -11.06 -21.90
C ASP A 21 -13.11 -10.94 -23.39
N GLU A 22 -13.64 -9.95 -24.10
CA GLU A 22 -13.28 -9.65 -25.50
C GLU A 22 -11.81 -9.21 -25.60
N MET A 23 -11.35 -8.31 -24.75
CA MET A 23 -9.95 -7.91 -24.66
C MET A 23 -9.02 -9.10 -24.38
N MET A 24 -9.39 -9.98 -23.44
CA MET A 24 -8.59 -11.17 -23.13
C MET A 24 -8.53 -12.17 -24.30
N ALA A 25 -9.61 -12.30 -25.07
CA ALA A 25 -9.62 -13.13 -26.26
C ALA A 25 -8.68 -12.59 -27.35
N GLU A 26 -8.66 -11.28 -27.56
CA GLU A 26 -7.74 -10.61 -28.47
C GLU A 26 -6.28 -10.75 -28.03
N MET A 27 -5.98 -10.50 -26.75
CA MET A 27 -4.64 -10.66 -26.17
C MET A 27 -4.14 -12.11 -26.33
N LYS A 28 -5.02 -13.11 -26.15
CA LYS A 28 -4.68 -14.51 -26.32
C LYS A 28 -4.27 -14.84 -27.77
N GLN A 29 -4.82 -14.13 -28.75
CA GLN A 29 -4.44 -14.31 -30.16
C GLN A 29 -3.17 -13.54 -30.52
N SER A 30 -3.04 -12.31 -30.02
CA SER A 30 -2.00 -11.38 -30.43
C SER A 30 -0.70 -11.52 -29.63
N ILE A 31 -0.80 -11.77 -28.30
CA ILE A 31 0.34 -11.79 -27.38
C ILE A 31 0.28 -12.94 -26.35
N PRO A 32 0.01 -14.19 -26.79
CA PRO A 32 -0.32 -15.32 -25.87
C PRO A 32 0.80 -15.70 -24.91
N ASN A 33 2.06 -15.37 -25.23
CA ASN A 33 3.26 -15.74 -24.46
C ASN A 33 4.00 -14.51 -23.92
N THR A 34 3.26 -13.58 -23.31
CA THR A 34 3.83 -12.37 -22.72
C THR A 34 3.45 -12.24 -21.26
N ALA A 35 4.31 -11.53 -20.49
CA ALA A 35 4.00 -11.18 -19.11
C ALA A 35 2.67 -10.43 -19.00
N THR A 36 2.39 -9.51 -19.93
CA THR A 36 1.15 -8.73 -19.97
C THR A 36 -0.08 -9.62 -20.04
N TYR A 37 -0.09 -10.60 -20.96
CA TYR A 37 -1.19 -11.55 -21.06
C TYR A 37 -1.39 -12.34 -19.76
N GLU A 38 -0.32 -12.89 -19.18
CA GLU A 38 -0.42 -13.72 -17.98
C GLU A 38 -0.81 -12.90 -16.72
N VAL A 39 -0.30 -11.68 -16.57
CA VAL A 39 -0.72 -10.78 -15.50
C VAL A 39 -2.21 -10.46 -15.59
N MET A 40 -2.70 -10.08 -16.79
CA MET A 40 -4.11 -9.78 -17.02
C MET A 40 -5.00 -11.01 -16.84
N ARG A 41 -4.55 -12.17 -17.30
CA ARG A 41 -5.24 -13.44 -17.09
C ARG A 41 -5.36 -13.79 -15.60
N ASN A 42 -4.30 -13.58 -14.82
CA ASN A 42 -4.32 -13.82 -13.39
C ASN A 42 -5.25 -12.89 -12.60
N MET A 43 -5.52 -11.69 -13.12
CA MET A 43 -6.49 -10.76 -12.51
C MET A 43 -7.95 -11.21 -12.73
N ASN A 44 -8.22 -11.96 -13.81
CA ASN A 44 -9.57 -12.39 -14.18
C ASN A 44 -9.65 -13.91 -14.41
N ILE A 45 -9.11 -14.68 -13.48
CA ILE A 45 -9.10 -16.13 -13.61
C ILE A 45 -10.52 -16.71 -13.47
N LYS A 46 -10.93 -17.55 -14.40
CA LYS A 46 -12.25 -18.17 -14.40
C LYS A 46 -12.28 -19.40 -13.47
N PRO A 47 -13.46 -19.81 -12.97
CA PRO A 47 -13.59 -21.03 -12.20
C PRO A 47 -13.02 -22.24 -12.96
N GLY A 48 -12.13 -23.00 -12.31
CA GLY A 48 -11.46 -24.17 -12.91
C GLY A 48 -10.14 -23.86 -13.64
N GLU A 49 -9.81 -22.61 -13.89
CA GLU A 49 -8.51 -22.24 -14.46
C GLU A 49 -7.43 -22.15 -13.38
N LYS A 50 -6.21 -22.54 -13.73
CA LYS A 50 -5.06 -22.46 -12.84
C LYS A 50 -4.33 -21.11 -13.01
N ARG A 51 -4.11 -20.43 -11.91
CA ARG A 51 -3.30 -19.21 -11.86
C ARG A 51 -1.82 -19.56 -12.07
N MET A 52 -1.13 -18.81 -12.91
CA MET A 52 0.33 -18.88 -12.96
C MET A 52 0.90 -18.13 -11.73
N PRO A 53 1.74 -18.76 -10.91
CA PRO A 53 2.38 -18.08 -9.79
C PRO A 53 3.13 -16.83 -10.25
N ILE A 54 3.11 -15.77 -9.42
CA ILE A 54 3.77 -14.52 -9.79
C ILE A 54 5.28 -14.68 -9.97
N GLU A 55 5.87 -15.60 -9.21
CA GLU A 55 7.28 -15.96 -9.32
C GLU A 55 7.61 -16.53 -10.70
N GLU A 56 6.77 -17.42 -11.18
CA GLU A 56 6.93 -18.03 -12.51
C GLU A 56 6.81 -16.98 -13.62
N ILE A 57 5.92 -15.99 -13.45
CA ILE A 57 5.78 -14.87 -14.40
C ILE A 57 7.07 -14.03 -14.40
N ILE A 58 7.58 -13.67 -13.22
CA ILE A 58 8.79 -12.86 -13.08
C ILE A 58 10.00 -13.60 -13.63
N ASP A 59 10.15 -14.88 -13.33
CA ASP A 59 11.28 -15.68 -13.79
C ASP A 59 11.26 -15.90 -15.31
N LYS A 60 10.06 -16.05 -15.89
CA LYS A 60 9.91 -16.21 -17.33
C LYS A 60 10.08 -14.91 -18.13
N TRP A 61 9.73 -13.77 -17.54
CA TRP A 61 9.83 -12.45 -18.17
C TRP A 61 10.45 -11.41 -17.22
N PRO A 62 11.74 -11.58 -16.86
CA PRO A 62 12.40 -10.69 -15.89
C PRO A 62 12.51 -9.23 -16.36
N ASP A 63 12.51 -9.02 -17.68
CA ASP A 63 12.61 -7.67 -18.28
C ASP A 63 11.25 -6.98 -18.47
N ALA A 64 10.17 -7.58 -18.01
CA ALA A 64 8.83 -7.00 -18.11
C ALA A 64 8.59 -5.91 -17.04
N ILE A 65 9.41 -4.88 -17.02
CA ILE A 65 9.49 -3.81 -16.01
C ILE A 65 8.15 -3.10 -15.81
N LEU A 66 7.36 -2.97 -16.87
CA LEU A 66 6.00 -2.39 -16.82
C LEU A 66 5.10 -3.06 -15.76
N HIS A 67 5.35 -4.31 -15.42
CA HIS A 67 4.55 -5.06 -14.45
C HIS A 67 5.10 -5.05 -13.03
N TYR A 68 6.26 -4.46 -12.78
CA TYR A 68 6.84 -4.41 -11.43
C TYR A 68 5.93 -3.76 -10.39
N PRO A 69 5.17 -2.67 -10.66
CA PRO A 69 4.18 -2.15 -9.70
C PRO A 69 3.14 -3.20 -9.31
N THR A 70 2.66 -4.02 -10.26
CA THR A 70 1.73 -5.11 -10.00
C THR A 70 2.38 -6.21 -9.18
N TYR A 71 3.60 -6.62 -9.54
CA TYR A 71 4.37 -7.63 -8.81
C TYR A 71 4.60 -7.22 -7.37
N MET A 72 4.99 -5.97 -7.15
CA MET A 72 5.20 -5.43 -5.82
C MET A 72 3.91 -5.40 -5.00
N SER A 73 2.80 -4.92 -5.59
CA SER A 73 1.48 -4.93 -4.93
C SER A 73 1.05 -6.32 -4.48
N MET A 74 1.25 -7.33 -5.33
CA MET A 74 0.92 -8.73 -5.02
C MET A 74 1.84 -9.34 -3.97
N SER A 75 3.02 -8.79 -3.78
CA SER A 75 4.07 -9.31 -2.88
C SER A 75 4.13 -8.61 -1.52
N LEU A 76 3.33 -7.56 -1.28
CA LEU A 76 3.37 -6.76 -0.04
C LEU A 76 3.15 -7.57 1.27
N ARG A 77 2.62 -8.78 1.17
CA ARG A 77 2.39 -9.69 2.31
C ARG A 77 3.44 -10.80 2.44
N ASP A 78 4.34 -10.91 1.48
CA ASP A 78 5.40 -11.91 1.42
C ASP A 78 6.75 -11.18 1.41
N GLU A 79 7.42 -11.11 2.56
CA GLU A 79 8.64 -10.31 2.72
C GLU A 79 9.80 -10.80 1.85
N LYS A 80 9.92 -12.12 1.66
CA LYS A 80 11.00 -12.68 0.83
C LYS A 80 10.80 -12.28 -0.64
N ARG A 81 9.59 -12.44 -1.15
CA ARG A 81 9.23 -12.07 -2.51
C ARG A 81 9.31 -10.56 -2.71
N LEU A 82 8.80 -9.78 -1.75
CA LEU A 82 8.87 -8.33 -1.78
C LEU A 82 10.31 -7.84 -1.90
N LYS A 83 11.22 -8.43 -1.11
CA LYS A 83 12.64 -8.09 -1.18
C LYS A 83 13.24 -8.39 -2.56
N ASP A 84 12.99 -9.57 -3.12
CA ASP A 84 13.47 -9.94 -4.45
C ASP A 84 12.98 -8.97 -5.53
N ILE A 85 11.70 -8.62 -5.52
CA ILE A 85 11.10 -7.68 -6.46
C ILE A 85 11.69 -6.28 -6.30
N CYS A 86 11.84 -5.78 -5.07
CA CYS A 86 12.45 -4.48 -4.81
C CYS A 86 13.88 -4.42 -5.34
N VAL A 87 14.69 -5.46 -5.11
CA VAL A 87 16.08 -5.52 -5.59
C VAL A 87 16.12 -5.52 -7.12
N ARG A 88 15.34 -6.38 -7.77
CA ARG A 88 15.30 -6.46 -9.25
C ARG A 88 14.84 -5.14 -9.88
N TRP A 89 13.76 -4.54 -9.36
CA TRP A 89 13.24 -3.27 -9.88
C TRP A 89 14.23 -2.12 -9.68
N TYR A 90 14.89 -2.06 -8.52
CA TYR A 90 15.93 -1.07 -8.29
C TYR A 90 17.12 -1.24 -9.25
N GLN A 91 17.58 -2.47 -9.44
CA GLN A 91 18.70 -2.80 -10.33
C GLN A 91 18.41 -2.53 -11.82
N SER A 92 17.14 -2.59 -12.23
CA SER A 92 16.76 -2.24 -13.60
C SER A 92 16.97 -0.75 -13.94
N GLY A 93 17.10 0.12 -12.93
CA GLY A 93 17.22 1.57 -13.12
C GLY A 93 15.89 2.28 -13.47
N GLU A 94 14.80 1.53 -13.58
CA GLU A 94 13.49 2.05 -14.03
C GLU A 94 12.58 2.49 -12.87
N PHE A 95 13.00 2.32 -11.61
CA PHE A 95 12.22 2.84 -10.50
C PHE A 95 12.32 4.36 -10.47
N PRO A 96 11.18 5.10 -10.46
CA PRO A 96 11.20 6.55 -10.55
C PRO A 96 11.95 7.21 -9.38
N ALA A 97 13.00 7.95 -9.71
CA ALA A 97 13.85 8.62 -8.72
C ALA A 97 13.07 9.62 -7.85
N GLN A 98 12.05 10.26 -8.40
CA GLN A 98 11.20 11.20 -7.68
C GLN A 98 10.42 10.51 -6.55
N ILE A 99 9.89 9.30 -6.82
CA ILE A 99 9.17 8.50 -5.82
C ILE A 99 10.14 8.04 -4.73
N LEU A 100 11.34 7.64 -5.13
CA LEU A 100 12.37 7.22 -4.18
C LEU A 100 12.79 8.38 -3.27
N ASN A 101 12.98 9.58 -3.85
CA ASN A 101 13.33 10.78 -3.09
C ASN A 101 12.20 11.22 -2.16
N PHE A 102 10.95 11.20 -2.63
CA PHE A 102 9.80 11.50 -1.78
C PHE A 102 9.74 10.55 -0.57
N ALA A 103 9.87 9.25 -0.82
CA ALA A 103 9.87 8.24 0.23
C ALA A 103 11.06 8.39 1.19
N TYR A 104 12.25 8.76 0.67
CA TYR A 104 13.40 9.07 1.52
C TYR A 104 13.09 10.23 2.46
N ASN A 105 12.60 11.35 1.95
CA ASN A 105 12.26 12.52 2.76
C ASN A 105 11.18 12.19 3.80
N GLU A 106 10.18 11.42 3.41
CA GLU A 106 9.13 10.97 4.31
C GLU A 106 9.70 10.13 5.46
N LEU A 107 10.49 9.09 5.16
CA LEU A 107 11.06 8.21 6.18
C LEU A 107 12.13 8.90 7.02
N ALA A 108 12.96 9.78 6.44
CA ALA A 108 13.99 10.52 7.15
C ALA A 108 13.42 11.53 8.17
N SER A 109 12.20 12.04 7.92
CA SER A 109 11.55 12.98 8.83
C SER A 109 10.91 12.30 10.04
N ALA A 110 10.67 11.01 10.00
CA ALA A 110 10.10 10.26 11.11
C ALA A 110 11.12 10.03 12.23
N ASP A 111 10.65 10.05 13.47
CA ASP A 111 11.46 9.69 14.64
C ASP A 111 12.00 8.25 14.52
N LYS A 112 13.06 7.98 15.28
CA LYS A 112 13.59 6.61 15.40
C LYS A 112 12.51 5.65 15.89
N ASP A 113 12.55 4.42 15.38
CA ASP A 113 11.61 3.33 15.70
C ASP A 113 10.14 3.66 15.44
N ALA A 114 9.85 4.63 14.56
CA ALA A 114 8.49 5.04 14.25
C ALA A 114 7.65 3.92 13.60
N ILE A 115 6.34 3.98 13.85
CA ILE A 115 5.31 3.28 13.10
C ILE A 115 4.72 4.28 12.10
N ILE A 116 4.65 3.91 10.82
CA ILE A 116 4.15 4.78 9.76
C ILE A 116 3.02 4.07 9.03
N PHE A 117 1.80 4.61 9.12
CA PHE A 117 0.66 4.16 8.33
C PHE A 117 0.71 4.77 6.93
N MET A 118 0.62 3.92 5.91
CA MET A 118 0.59 4.30 4.49
C MET A 118 -0.63 3.73 3.78
N GLY A 119 -1.16 4.46 2.80
CA GLY A 119 -2.40 4.11 2.11
C GLY A 119 -2.27 3.03 1.04
N GLY A 120 -1.05 2.70 0.61
CA GLY A 120 -0.81 1.73 -0.48
C GLY A 120 -0.56 2.39 -1.83
N SER A 121 -0.21 3.68 -1.85
CA SER A 121 0.15 4.46 -3.03
C SER A 121 1.63 4.26 -3.44
N LEU A 122 2.10 5.03 -4.41
CA LEU A 122 3.48 4.94 -4.93
C LEU A 122 4.55 5.25 -3.86
N ASP A 123 4.23 6.08 -2.86
CA ASP A 123 5.06 6.33 -1.68
C ASP A 123 5.39 5.04 -0.91
N LEU A 124 4.39 4.17 -0.71
CA LEU A 124 4.61 2.85 -0.12
C LEU A 124 5.65 2.05 -0.91
N TYR A 125 5.61 2.11 -2.25
CA TYR A 125 6.59 1.39 -3.08
C TYR A 125 7.98 1.98 -2.91
N GLY A 126 8.12 3.31 -2.89
CA GLY A 126 9.38 3.98 -2.59
C GLY A 126 9.94 3.61 -1.22
N ALA A 127 9.10 3.64 -0.19
CA ALA A 127 9.48 3.27 1.17
C ALA A 127 9.93 1.81 1.29
N ARG A 128 9.21 0.88 0.65
CA ARG A 128 9.61 -0.54 0.59
C ARG A 128 10.87 -0.75 -0.23
N MET A 129 11.07 0.04 -1.30
CA MET A 129 12.31 0.03 -2.08
C MET A 129 13.51 0.40 -1.22
N LEU A 130 13.42 1.48 -0.44
CA LEU A 130 14.48 1.92 0.48
C LEU A 130 14.80 0.86 1.52
N GLN A 131 13.79 0.23 2.13
CA GLN A 131 14.01 -0.82 3.12
C GLN A 131 14.60 -2.09 2.52
N ASN A 132 14.09 -2.57 1.40
CA ASN A 132 14.42 -3.90 0.89
C ASN A 132 15.61 -3.92 -0.09
N ALA A 133 15.76 -2.87 -0.93
CA ALA A 133 16.84 -2.82 -1.92
C ALA A 133 18.04 -1.99 -1.45
N LYS A 134 17.82 -1.00 -0.57
CA LYS A 134 18.87 -0.10 -0.07
C LYS A 134 19.27 -0.35 1.38
N ASP A 135 18.55 -1.21 2.10
CA ASP A 135 18.77 -1.52 3.52
C ASP A 135 18.72 -0.28 4.44
N MET A 136 17.86 0.69 4.09
CA MET A 136 17.70 1.97 4.80
C MET A 136 16.39 1.98 5.59
N PHE A 137 16.38 2.72 6.72
CA PHE A 137 15.17 2.97 7.55
C PHE A 137 14.50 1.70 8.11
N ASN A 138 15.25 0.62 8.34
CA ASN A 138 14.74 -0.65 8.85
C ASN A 138 14.30 -0.56 10.33
N ASP A 139 14.65 0.51 11.02
CA ASP A 139 14.12 0.86 12.34
C ASP A 139 12.63 1.28 12.29
N LYS A 140 12.12 1.67 11.13
CA LYS A 140 10.75 2.14 10.96
C LYS A 140 9.82 1.02 10.51
N LYS A 141 8.67 0.89 11.16
CA LYS A 141 7.65 -0.09 10.78
C LYS A 141 6.62 0.56 9.87
N ILE A 142 6.61 0.17 8.61
CA ILE A 142 5.59 0.60 7.66
C ILE A 142 4.39 -0.34 7.77
N ILE A 143 3.21 0.23 7.97
CA ILE A 143 1.93 -0.49 8.04
C ILE A 143 1.08 -0.09 6.84
N VAL A 144 0.70 -1.07 6.04
CA VAL A 144 -0.22 -0.87 4.91
C VAL A 144 -1.64 -0.76 5.46
N TYR A 145 -2.17 0.45 5.55
CA TYR A 145 -3.44 0.76 6.21
C TYR A 145 -4.63 -0.11 5.72
N PRO A 146 -4.88 -0.31 4.41
CA PRO A 146 -5.94 -1.18 3.95
C PRO A 146 -5.83 -2.64 4.39
N PHE A 147 -4.61 -3.13 4.70
CA PHE A 147 -4.40 -4.52 5.10
C PHE A 147 -4.84 -4.79 6.54
N LEU A 148 -5.03 -3.76 7.35
CA LEU A 148 -5.53 -3.89 8.71
C LEU A 148 -6.90 -4.61 8.77
N SER A 149 -7.72 -4.51 7.71
CA SER A 149 -8.97 -5.26 7.63
C SER A 149 -8.83 -6.79 7.67
N SER A 150 -7.62 -7.32 7.39
CA SER A 150 -7.32 -8.75 7.42
C SER A 150 -6.86 -9.20 8.81
N PHE A 151 -7.53 -10.19 9.38
CA PHE A 151 -7.16 -10.77 10.69
C PHE A 151 -5.76 -11.36 10.69
N THR A 152 -5.39 -12.09 9.64
CA THR A 152 -4.07 -12.71 9.53
C THR A 152 -2.96 -11.65 9.47
N TYR A 153 -3.22 -10.50 8.84
CA TYR A 153 -2.29 -9.39 8.83
C TYR A 153 -2.16 -8.75 10.20
N MET A 154 -3.29 -8.54 10.89
CA MET A 154 -3.30 -7.93 12.22
C MET A 154 -2.64 -8.83 13.27
N ASP A 155 -2.85 -10.14 13.20
CA ASP A 155 -2.19 -11.12 14.09
C ASP A 155 -0.67 -11.08 13.93
N LYS A 156 -0.16 -11.15 12.70
CA LYS A 156 1.27 -11.04 12.40
C LYS A 156 1.83 -9.68 12.85
N LEU A 157 1.11 -8.60 12.59
CA LEU A 157 1.54 -7.25 12.95
C LEU A 157 1.67 -7.06 14.46
N THR A 158 0.72 -7.56 15.26
CA THR A 158 0.81 -7.46 16.73
C THR A 158 1.99 -8.25 17.29
N GLU A 159 2.30 -9.41 16.72
CA GLU A 159 3.48 -10.20 17.07
C GLU A 159 4.78 -9.42 16.72
N GLU A 160 4.89 -8.87 15.52
CA GLU A 160 6.04 -8.09 15.06
C GLU A 160 6.26 -6.80 15.88
N LEU A 161 5.19 -6.17 16.35
CA LEU A 161 5.24 -4.99 17.21
C LEU A 161 5.50 -5.32 18.69
N GLY A 162 5.44 -6.58 19.06
CA GLY A 162 5.57 -7.01 20.47
C GLY A 162 4.43 -6.53 21.36
N ILE A 163 3.24 -6.30 20.78
CA ILE A 163 2.04 -5.87 21.51
C ILE A 163 1.07 -7.04 21.66
N PRO A 164 0.13 -6.99 22.64
CA PRO A 164 -0.84 -8.07 22.82
C PRO A 164 -1.64 -8.34 21.52
N LYS A 165 -2.07 -9.58 21.34
CA LYS A 165 -2.87 -9.97 20.18
C LYS A 165 -4.21 -9.25 20.18
N TYR A 166 -4.56 -8.63 19.04
CA TYR A 166 -5.85 -7.98 18.87
C TYR A 166 -7.00 -9.01 18.89
N LYS A 167 -8.01 -8.74 19.70
CA LYS A 167 -9.25 -9.52 19.72
C LYS A 167 -10.40 -8.61 19.28
N GLU A 168 -11.08 -9.01 18.23
CA GLU A 168 -12.26 -8.26 17.77
C GLU A 168 -13.44 -8.54 18.71
N GLU A 169 -14.03 -7.49 19.25
CA GLU A 169 -15.08 -7.59 20.27
C GLU A 169 -16.48 -7.88 19.71
N ASN A 170 -16.72 -7.86 18.40
CA ASN A 170 -18.01 -8.26 17.79
C ASN A 170 -17.88 -8.58 16.31
N ASN A 171 -18.40 -9.73 15.95
CA ASN A 171 -18.64 -10.15 14.55
C ASN A 171 -20.00 -9.60 14.07
N ASP A 172 -20.11 -8.32 13.84
CA ASP A 172 -21.30 -7.70 13.22
C ASP A 172 -21.23 -7.79 11.69
N THR A 173 -21.13 -8.98 11.14
CA THR A 173 -21.22 -9.18 9.68
C THR A 173 -22.00 -10.43 9.35
N THR A 174 -23.29 -10.42 9.64
CA THR A 174 -24.22 -11.42 9.07
C THR A 174 -25.36 -10.68 8.39
N GLY A 175 -25.22 -10.43 7.10
CA GLY A 175 -26.29 -9.87 6.28
C GLY A 175 -25.78 -9.17 5.02
N PHE A 176 -26.60 -9.09 4.00
CA PHE A 176 -26.34 -8.31 2.79
C PHE A 176 -26.37 -6.82 3.17
N ILE A 177 -25.19 -6.18 3.28
CA ILE A 177 -25.08 -4.76 3.60
C ILE A 177 -24.89 -3.96 2.31
N SER A 178 -25.45 -2.75 2.29
CA SER A 178 -25.27 -1.83 1.17
C SER A 178 -23.77 -1.49 1.00
N PRO A 179 -23.29 -1.11 -0.20
CA PRO A 179 -21.90 -0.66 -0.38
C PRO A 179 -21.52 0.48 0.56
N THR A 180 -22.44 1.39 0.85
CA THR A 180 -22.22 2.51 1.78
C THR A 180 -22.05 2.02 3.23
N ASP A 181 -22.87 1.06 3.67
CA ASP A 181 -22.77 0.51 5.02
C ASP A 181 -21.54 -0.39 5.16
N PHE A 182 -21.17 -1.09 4.10
CA PHE A 182 -19.91 -1.82 4.04
C PHE A 182 -18.73 -0.87 4.28
N MET A 183 -18.65 0.25 3.57
CA MET A 183 -17.57 1.23 3.73
C MET A 183 -17.54 1.83 5.13
N LYS A 184 -18.70 2.14 5.72
CA LYS A 184 -18.77 2.62 7.10
C LYS A 184 -18.27 1.58 8.12
N THR A 185 -18.69 0.32 7.95
CA THR A 185 -18.28 -0.79 8.82
C THR A 185 -16.80 -1.05 8.70
N TYR A 186 -16.28 -1.07 7.47
CA TYR A 186 -14.87 -1.21 7.15
C TYR A 186 -14.02 -0.11 7.81
N SER A 187 -14.40 1.16 7.65
CA SER A 187 -13.69 2.29 8.25
C SER A 187 -13.69 2.23 9.78
N LYS A 188 -14.82 1.87 10.39
CA LYS A 188 -14.92 1.68 11.85
C LYS A 188 -14.00 0.55 12.35
N LYS A 189 -13.96 -0.56 11.62
CA LYS A 189 -13.10 -1.70 11.95
C LYS A 189 -11.63 -1.28 11.93
N ILE A 190 -11.16 -0.68 10.83
CA ILE A 190 -9.77 -0.25 10.73
C ILE A 190 -9.44 0.79 11.80
N LYS A 191 -10.33 1.76 12.06
CA LYS A 191 -10.13 2.73 13.14
C LYS A 191 -9.87 2.04 14.48
N ARG A 192 -10.66 1.04 14.87
CA ARG A 192 -10.46 0.29 16.12
C ARG A 192 -9.09 -0.39 16.19
N GLN A 193 -8.64 -0.95 15.07
CA GLN A 193 -7.33 -1.61 14.99
C GLN A 193 -6.17 -0.62 15.09
N VAL A 194 -6.28 0.55 14.44
CA VAL A 194 -5.30 1.63 14.58
C VAL A 194 -5.28 2.16 16.03
N ASP A 195 -6.45 2.45 16.62
CA ASP A 195 -6.58 2.84 18.03
C ASP A 195 -5.93 1.81 18.97
N TYR A 196 -6.10 0.52 18.65
CA TYR A 196 -5.48 -0.57 19.42
C TYR A 196 -3.95 -0.51 19.36
N ILE A 197 -3.39 -0.37 18.16
CA ILE A 197 -1.94 -0.26 17.97
C ILE A 197 -1.40 0.95 18.72
N ILE A 198 -2.04 2.12 18.56
CA ILE A 198 -1.63 3.38 19.23
C ILE A 198 -1.60 3.23 20.76
N ARG A 199 -2.60 2.56 21.33
CA ARG A 199 -2.71 2.40 22.81
C ARG A 199 -1.70 1.40 23.39
N HIS A 200 -1.23 0.45 22.60
CA HIS A 200 -0.37 -0.63 23.09
C HIS A 200 1.09 -0.48 22.66
N THR A 201 1.43 0.53 21.85
CA THR A 201 2.80 0.83 21.48
C THR A 201 3.35 2.03 22.24
N ASN A 202 4.66 2.01 22.53
CA ASN A 202 5.41 3.18 23.00
C ASN A 202 6.17 3.87 21.86
N ARG A 203 6.03 3.36 20.62
CA ARG A 203 6.73 3.89 19.45
C ARG A 203 6.01 5.14 18.93
N PRO A 204 6.74 6.13 18.38
CA PRO A 204 6.12 7.25 17.68
C PRO A 204 5.25 6.76 16.53
N VAL A 205 4.06 7.35 16.36
CA VAL A 205 3.09 6.94 15.32
C VAL A 205 2.87 8.08 14.36
N TYR A 206 2.95 7.76 13.07
CA TYR A 206 2.78 8.68 11.96
C TYR A 206 1.79 8.16 10.92
N PHE A 207 1.20 9.10 10.19
CA PHE A 207 0.37 8.86 9.02
C PHE A 207 0.97 9.60 7.83
N SER A 208 1.13 8.93 6.70
CA SER A 208 1.55 9.59 5.46
C SER A 208 0.53 10.64 5.01
N ILE A 209 1.01 11.77 4.49
CA ILE A 209 0.12 12.80 3.92
C ILE A 209 -0.58 12.31 2.65
N THR A 210 -0.05 11.28 1.98
CA THR A 210 -0.62 10.69 0.77
C THR A 210 -1.81 9.77 1.04
N MET A 211 -2.04 9.39 2.31
CA MET A 211 -3.26 8.67 2.69
C MET A 211 -4.49 9.55 2.41
N ASP A 212 -5.59 8.90 2.00
CA ASP A 212 -6.85 9.60 1.79
C ASP A 212 -7.36 10.31 3.06
N GLU A 213 -8.05 11.43 2.87
CA GLU A 213 -8.55 12.25 3.96
C GLU A 213 -9.53 11.48 4.86
N LEU A 214 -10.37 10.62 4.28
CA LEU A 214 -11.35 9.84 5.04
C LEU A 214 -10.66 8.93 6.05
N SER A 215 -9.58 8.25 5.65
CA SER A 215 -8.78 7.41 6.54
C SER A 215 -8.13 8.19 7.68
N ARG A 216 -7.67 9.42 7.42
CA ARG A 216 -7.04 10.30 8.42
C ARG A 216 -8.05 11.03 9.30
N SER A 217 -9.25 11.33 8.77
CA SER A 217 -10.28 12.13 9.45
C SER A 217 -10.67 11.58 10.82
N ALA A 218 -10.60 10.26 11.00
CA ALA A 218 -10.89 9.60 12.27
C ALA A 218 -9.93 9.97 13.41
N PHE A 219 -8.77 10.56 13.09
CA PHE A 219 -7.70 10.93 14.02
C PHE A 219 -7.34 12.43 13.95
N LYS A 220 -8.07 13.23 13.16
CA LYS A 220 -7.74 14.61 12.81
C LYS A 220 -7.37 15.51 13.99
N ASP A 221 -8.04 15.35 15.13
CA ASP A 221 -7.83 16.18 16.33
C ASP A 221 -6.51 15.84 17.06
N CYS A 222 -5.88 14.73 16.68
CA CYS A 222 -4.60 14.25 17.25
C CYS A 222 -3.47 14.18 16.21
N LEU A 223 -3.72 14.62 14.96
CA LEU A 223 -2.72 14.61 13.90
C LEU A 223 -2.10 16.00 13.73
N HIS A 224 -0.79 16.07 13.86
CA HIS A 224 -0.01 17.29 13.71
C HIS A 224 0.96 17.14 12.53
N SER A 225 0.88 18.02 11.55
CA SER A 225 1.75 17.96 10.37
C SER A 225 3.21 18.24 10.77
N GLU A 226 4.11 17.35 10.38
CA GLU A 226 5.57 17.55 10.45
C GLU A 226 6.21 17.62 9.05
N GLY A 227 5.44 17.97 8.02
CA GLY A 227 5.82 18.05 6.62
C GLY A 227 5.16 16.92 5.81
N LEU A 228 5.93 15.93 5.37
CA LEU A 228 5.42 14.80 4.58
C LEU A 228 4.73 13.71 5.44
N LEU A 229 4.82 13.83 6.75
CA LEU A 229 4.16 12.97 7.72
C LEU A 229 3.29 13.79 8.67
N MET A 230 2.25 13.16 9.18
CA MET A 230 1.41 13.67 10.27
C MET A 230 1.64 12.82 11.51
N LYS A 231 2.22 13.40 12.56
CA LYS A 231 2.46 12.71 13.83
C LYS A 231 1.20 12.62 14.66
N TYR A 232 0.91 11.44 15.19
CA TYR A 232 -0.15 11.28 16.19
C TYR A 232 0.34 11.78 17.55
N SER A 233 -0.34 12.77 18.11
CA SER A 233 -0.15 13.24 19.48
C SER A 233 -1.49 13.73 20.06
N PRO A 234 -1.90 13.22 21.24
CA PRO A 234 -3.08 13.72 21.93
C PRO A 234 -2.89 15.13 22.53
N LYS A 235 -1.64 15.63 22.54
CA LYS A 235 -1.29 16.95 23.03
C LYS A 235 -0.71 17.79 21.89
N SER A 236 -1.14 19.03 21.78
CA SER A 236 -0.52 20.00 20.88
C SER A 236 0.92 20.31 21.28
N TYR A 237 1.76 20.58 20.30
CA TYR A 237 3.15 20.99 20.45
C TYR A 237 3.55 21.91 19.29
N ASP A 238 4.74 22.51 19.36
CA ASP A 238 5.26 23.34 18.27
C ASP A 238 5.74 22.47 17.09
N ASN A 239 4.79 22.05 16.27
CA ASN A 239 5.08 21.27 15.05
C ASN A 239 5.69 22.13 13.93
N LEU A 240 5.50 23.46 13.94
CA LEU A 240 6.05 24.35 12.91
C LEU A 240 7.58 24.38 12.95
N ALA A 241 8.17 24.37 14.16
CA ALA A 241 9.62 24.25 14.31
C ALA A 241 10.16 22.95 13.69
N ILE A 242 9.41 21.84 13.82
CA ILE A 242 9.78 20.55 13.23
C ILE A 242 9.63 20.58 11.71
N VAL A 243 8.54 21.13 11.18
CA VAL A 243 8.36 21.34 9.74
C VAL A 243 9.54 22.12 9.15
N ARG A 244 9.89 23.26 9.78
CA ARG A 244 11.04 24.08 9.35
C ARG A 244 12.33 23.26 9.34
N ARG A 245 12.65 22.58 10.43
CA ARG A 245 13.84 21.71 10.52
C ARG A 245 13.86 20.68 9.39
N ASN A 246 12.72 20.04 9.11
CA ASN A 246 12.63 19.01 8.08
C ASN A 246 12.93 19.59 6.70
N PHE A 247 12.38 20.75 6.35
CA PHE A 247 12.66 21.41 5.07
C PHE A 247 14.09 21.95 4.96
N GLU A 248 14.66 22.48 6.04
CA GLU A 248 15.99 23.10 6.04
C GLU A 248 17.13 22.07 6.15
N ASN A 249 16.93 20.94 6.85
CA ASN A 249 18.02 20.08 7.27
C ASN A 249 17.83 18.58 6.98
N VAL A 250 16.62 18.13 6.66
CA VAL A 250 16.33 16.69 6.51
C VAL A 250 15.99 16.34 5.07
N TYR A 251 15.16 17.15 4.41
CA TYR A 251 14.70 16.85 3.07
C TYR A 251 15.79 17.06 2.03
N LEU A 252 15.93 16.10 1.14
CA LEU A 252 16.75 16.24 -0.07
C LEU A 252 15.96 17.12 -1.06
N MET A 253 16.28 18.40 -1.11
CA MET A 253 15.60 19.40 -1.92
C MET A 253 16.32 19.70 -3.23
N ASP A 254 17.53 19.15 -3.41
CA ASP A 254 18.32 19.36 -4.61
C ASP A 254 17.73 18.56 -5.78
N TYR A 255 16.87 19.21 -6.53
CA TYR A 255 16.37 18.76 -7.81
C TYR A 255 17.05 19.50 -8.96
N PRO A 256 18.24 19.11 -9.37
CA PRO A 256 18.66 19.45 -10.72
C PRO A 256 17.79 18.65 -11.67
N GLY A 257 17.31 19.24 -12.74
CA GLY A 257 16.45 18.59 -13.74
C GLY A 257 17.09 17.42 -14.52
N SER A 258 18.13 16.80 -14.00
CA SER A 258 18.76 15.59 -14.53
C SER A 258 18.70 14.47 -13.50
N TYR A 259 17.70 13.62 -13.65
CA TYR A 259 17.37 12.51 -12.77
C TYR A 259 18.29 11.28 -12.87
N THR A 260 19.47 11.44 -13.46
CA THR A 260 20.30 10.30 -13.84
C THR A 260 21.15 9.72 -12.72
N HIS A 261 21.34 10.39 -11.57
CA HIS A 261 22.20 9.87 -10.50
C HIS A 261 21.73 10.33 -9.11
N LEU A 262 20.60 9.81 -8.61
CA LEU A 262 20.39 9.80 -7.17
C LEU A 262 21.26 8.71 -6.55
N THR A 263 22.52 9.00 -6.31
CA THR A 263 23.27 8.30 -5.28
C THR A 263 22.75 8.79 -3.94
N LEU A 264 21.74 8.11 -3.40
CA LEU A 264 21.38 8.27 -2.00
C LEU A 264 22.62 7.94 -1.16
N PRO A 265 22.85 8.68 -0.06
CA PRO A 265 24.00 8.45 0.81
C PRO A 265 24.03 7.05 1.36
#